data_94173bb8940938ad52f753cd086435c6
#
_entry.id   94173bb8940938ad52f753cd086435c6
#
_cell.length_a   1.000
_cell.length_b   1.000
_cell.length_c   1.000
_cell.angle_alpha   90.00
_cell.angle_beta   90.00
_cell.angle_gamma   90.00
#
_symmetry.space_group_name_H-M   'P 1'
#
loop_
_entity.id
_entity.type
_entity.pdbx_description
1 polymer ?
#
loop_
_entity_poly.entity_id
_entity_poly.type
_entity_poly.pdbx_seq_one_letter_code
_entity_poly.pdbx_strand_id
1 'polypeptide(L)'
;MQSANKMCVALLFGGMSSEHEVSCVSVGNFVRNIDRSKYEVLTVGITKEGRWLYTEATAEQMADGSWEELPGNMPCVISPDRADHGMILFTPDGRVEKMHLDVVIPVLHGLWGEDGTVQGLLELAGIAYVGCGVLASSVCMDKAVANALFEANGVPHTKWVAANRWEIEKDLEGVCAGVEQKLGWPVFVKPANAGSSVGISKVSSQEELKAAIALALENDRKVVFEAFVDGQEVECAVIGS
;
A
#
# COMPACT_ATOMS: atom_id res chain seq x y z
N MET A 1 21.22 -24.00 28.98
CA MET A 1 21.13 -23.21 27.75
C MET A 1 19.90 -22.34 27.90
N GLN A 2 20.07 -21.04 28.12
CA GLN A 2 18.93 -20.10 28.06
C GLN A 2 18.38 -20.15 26.65
N SER A 3 17.10 -20.49 26.50
CA SER A 3 16.37 -20.26 25.25
C SER A 3 16.54 -18.80 24.87
N ALA A 4 17.27 -18.51 23.81
CA ALA A 4 17.33 -17.17 23.28
C ALA A 4 15.89 -16.73 23.03
N ASN A 5 15.48 -15.63 23.67
CA ASN A 5 14.13 -15.09 23.46
C ASN A 5 14.05 -14.70 22.00
N LYS A 6 13.16 -15.38 21.23
CA LYS A 6 12.98 -15.05 19.83
C LYS A 6 12.34 -13.67 19.72
N MET A 7 12.74 -12.92 18.69
CA MET A 7 12.08 -11.66 18.35
C MET A 7 10.66 -11.93 17.83
N CYS A 8 9.67 -11.26 18.39
CA CYS A 8 8.28 -11.40 18.00
C CYS A 8 7.96 -10.49 16.80
N VAL A 9 7.65 -11.10 15.66
CA VAL A 9 7.42 -10.43 14.38
C VAL A 9 5.96 -10.60 13.96
N ALA A 10 5.25 -9.50 13.73
CA ALA A 10 3.93 -9.55 13.13
C ALA A 10 4.01 -9.27 11.62
N LEU A 11 3.45 -10.18 10.80
CA LEU A 11 3.25 -9.99 9.38
C LEU A 11 1.83 -9.48 9.16
N LEU A 12 1.68 -8.26 8.61
CA LEU A 12 0.38 -7.72 8.20
C LEU A 12 0.17 -8.00 6.72
N PHE A 13 -0.99 -8.55 6.34
CA PHE A 13 -1.30 -8.88 4.97
C PHE A 13 -2.76 -8.66 4.62
N GLY A 14 -3.11 -8.73 3.32
CA GLY A 14 -4.44 -8.45 2.80
C GLY A 14 -4.64 -6.94 2.60
N GLY A 15 -5.60 -6.35 3.31
CA GLY A 15 -5.91 -4.93 3.25
C GLY A 15 -7.09 -4.60 2.34
N MET A 16 -7.58 -3.36 2.42
CA MET A 16 -8.76 -2.88 1.67
C MET A 16 -8.42 -2.43 0.24
N SER A 17 -7.13 -2.44 -0.13
CA SER A 17 -6.72 -1.99 -1.46
C SER A 17 -7.11 -2.98 -2.56
N SER A 18 -7.06 -2.53 -3.81
CA SER A 18 -7.22 -3.39 -4.99
C SER A 18 -6.14 -4.47 -5.13
N GLU A 19 -5.09 -4.39 -4.30
CA GLU A 19 -3.94 -5.29 -4.31
C GLU A 19 -4.01 -6.34 -3.17
N HIS A 20 -5.18 -6.52 -2.57
CA HIS A 20 -5.43 -7.46 -1.47
C HIS A 20 -4.90 -8.87 -1.76
N GLU A 21 -5.25 -9.43 -2.91
CA GLU A 21 -4.85 -10.79 -3.30
C GLU A 21 -3.32 -10.90 -3.51
N VAL A 22 -2.70 -9.84 -4.03
CA VAL A 22 -1.24 -9.78 -4.20
C VAL A 22 -0.56 -9.85 -2.84
N SER A 23 -1.07 -9.12 -1.86
CA SER A 23 -0.61 -9.15 -0.47
C SER A 23 -0.75 -10.55 0.16
N CYS A 24 -1.90 -11.20 -0.05
CA CYS A 24 -2.17 -12.55 0.43
C CYS A 24 -1.18 -13.59 -0.14
N VAL A 25 -0.82 -13.47 -1.41
CA VAL A 25 0.21 -14.33 -2.04
C VAL A 25 1.61 -13.99 -1.51
N SER A 26 1.93 -12.71 -1.38
CA SER A 26 3.23 -12.22 -0.95
C SER A 26 3.58 -12.67 0.47
N VAL A 27 2.64 -12.60 1.42
CA VAL A 27 2.86 -13.05 2.79
C VAL A 27 3.18 -14.54 2.89
N GLY A 28 2.64 -15.37 1.99
CA GLY A 28 2.96 -16.79 1.91
C GLY A 28 4.46 -17.05 1.69
N ASN A 29 5.14 -16.19 0.92
CA ASN A 29 6.58 -16.28 0.73
C ASN A 29 7.35 -15.93 2.00
N PHE A 30 6.91 -14.91 2.76
CA PHE A 30 7.49 -14.60 4.07
C PHE A 30 7.33 -15.77 5.04
N VAL A 31 6.14 -16.32 5.16
CA VAL A 31 5.84 -17.43 6.10
C VAL A 31 6.69 -18.67 5.80
N ARG A 32 6.97 -18.96 4.52
CA ARG A 32 7.80 -20.12 4.11
C ARG A 32 9.30 -19.92 4.34
N ASN A 33 9.79 -18.68 4.25
CA ASN A 33 11.22 -18.40 4.21
C ASN A 33 11.78 -17.75 5.49
N ILE A 34 10.92 -17.25 6.40
CA ILE A 34 11.37 -16.61 7.63
C ILE A 34 12.03 -17.62 8.58
N ASP A 35 13.16 -17.27 9.16
CA ASP A 35 13.93 -18.12 10.08
C ASP A 35 13.22 -18.28 11.43
N ARG A 36 12.44 -19.33 11.57
CA ARG A 36 11.70 -19.67 12.80
C ARG A 36 12.62 -20.01 14.00
N SER A 37 13.92 -20.17 13.79
CA SER A 37 14.87 -20.32 14.90
C SER A 37 15.13 -19.01 15.62
N LYS A 38 14.99 -17.87 14.93
CA LYS A 38 15.26 -16.51 15.42
C LYS A 38 13.98 -15.74 15.74
N TYR A 39 12.90 -16.01 15.00
CA TYR A 39 11.66 -15.23 15.03
C TYR A 39 10.48 -16.08 15.49
N GLU A 40 9.69 -15.51 16.38
CA GLU A 40 8.31 -15.91 16.62
C GLU A 40 7.44 -15.09 15.68
N VAL A 41 6.64 -15.72 14.84
CA VAL A 41 5.92 -15.04 13.76
C VAL A 41 4.44 -15.15 14.00
N LEU A 42 3.80 -14.00 14.10
CA LEU A 42 2.36 -13.82 14.19
C LEU A 42 1.85 -13.30 12.83
N THR A 43 0.72 -13.80 12.39
CA THR A 43 0.11 -13.36 11.14
C THR A 43 -1.20 -12.65 11.41
N VAL A 44 -1.34 -11.45 10.86
CA VAL A 44 -2.53 -10.61 10.99
C VAL A 44 -3.04 -10.29 9.59
N GLY A 45 -4.18 -10.88 9.26
CA GLY A 45 -4.86 -10.61 8.01
C GLY A 45 -5.85 -9.44 8.16
N ILE A 46 -5.88 -8.57 7.17
CA ILE A 46 -6.83 -7.47 7.06
C ILE A 46 -7.77 -7.79 5.91
N THR A 47 -9.07 -7.94 6.17
CA THR A 47 -10.06 -8.24 5.13
C THR A 47 -10.28 -7.04 4.21
N LYS A 48 -10.98 -7.25 3.09
CA LYS A 48 -11.38 -6.15 2.18
C LYS A 48 -12.29 -5.12 2.84
N GLU A 49 -13.05 -5.52 3.86
CA GLU A 49 -13.88 -4.63 4.67
C GLU A 49 -13.10 -3.93 5.80
N GLY A 50 -11.79 -4.19 5.93
CA GLY A 50 -10.92 -3.57 6.92
C GLY A 50 -10.98 -4.20 8.30
N ARG A 51 -11.43 -5.44 8.45
CA ARG A 51 -11.37 -6.19 9.71
C ARG A 51 -9.97 -6.77 9.92
N TRP A 52 -9.42 -6.59 11.09
CA TRP A 52 -8.13 -7.14 11.47
C TRP A 52 -8.32 -8.45 12.23
N LEU A 53 -7.71 -9.51 11.75
CA LEU A 53 -7.84 -10.85 12.29
C LEU A 53 -6.44 -11.45 12.51
N TYR A 54 -6.13 -11.81 13.76
CA TYR A 54 -5.05 -12.76 14.02
C TYR A 54 -5.45 -14.11 13.44
N THR A 55 -4.56 -14.75 12.70
CA THR A 55 -4.84 -16.03 12.05
C THR A 55 -3.61 -16.94 12.09
N GLU A 56 -3.86 -18.24 12.24
CA GLU A 56 -2.85 -19.29 12.12
C GLU A 56 -2.94 -20.01 10.76
N ALA A 57 -3.43 -19.31 9.75
CA ALA A 57 -3.56 -19.85 8.40
C ALA A 57 -2.22 -20.33 7.84
N THR A 58 -2.28 -21.35 7.01
CA THR A 58 -1.11 -21.77 6.20
C THR A 58 -0.87 -20.78 5.06
N ALA A 59 0.33 -20.82 4.48
CA ALA A 59 0.66 -19.97 3.33
C ALA A 59 -0.28 -20.21 2.13
N GLU A 60 -0.77 -21.42 1.96
CA GLU A 60 -1.73 -21.79 0.92
C GLU A 60 -3.10 -21.17 1.18
N GLN A 61 -3.59 -21.24 2.42
CA GLN A 61 -4.86 -20.64 2.83
C GLN A 61 -4.83 -19.12 2.75
N MET A 62 -3.69 -18.49 3.03
CA MET A 62 -3.51 -17.05 2.83
C MET A 62 -3.63 -16.71 1.33
N ALA A 63 -2.93 -17.46 0.48
CA ALA A 63 -2.87 -17.19 -0.95
C ALA A 63 -4.19 -17.40 -1.69
N ASP A 64 -5.02 -18.37 -1.26
CA ASP A 64 -6.32 -18.67 -1.87
C ASP A 64 -7.51 -17.93 -1.24
N GLY A 65 -7.25 -17.14 -0.17
CA GLY A 65 -8.25 -16.34 0.53
C GLY A 65 -9.07 -17.10 1.57
N SER A 66 -8.93 -18.42 1.69
CA SER A 66 -9.69 -19.22 2.66
C SER A 66 -9.35 -18.94 4.13
N TRP A 67 -8.26 -18.20 4.36
CA TRP A 67 -7.87 -17.76 5.71
C TRP A 67 -8.94 -16.95 6.42
N GLU A 68 -9.77 -16.18 5.70
CA GLU A 68 -10.78 -15.29 6.31
C GLU A 68 -11.87 -16.06 7.08
N GLU A 69 -12.17 -17.29 6.66
CA GLU A 69 -13.24 -18.12 7.22
C GLU A 69 -12.77 -19.13 8.27
N LEU A 70 -11.49 -19.08 8.66
CA LEU A 70 -10.97 -20.04 9.63
C LEU A 70 -11.60 -19.82 11.01
N PRO A 71 -12.11 -20.90 11.67
CA PRO A 71 -12.80 -20.80 12.94
C PRO A 71 -11.90 -20.37 14.11
N GLY A 72 -10.57 -20.44 13.92
CA GLY A 72 -9.57 -20.00 14.90
C GLY A 72 -9.20 -18.53 14.82
N ASN A 73 -9.72 -17.80 13.84
CA ASN A 73 -9.43 -16.37 13.71
C ASN A 73 -9.94 -15.57 14.89
N MET A 74 -9.10 -14.65 15.39
CA MET A 74 -9.47 -13.76 16.48
C MET A 74 -9.38 -12.30 16.03
N PRO A 75 -10.42 -11.49 16.26
CA PRO A 75 -10.33 -10.05 16.04
C PRO A 75 -9.17 -9.47 16.85
N CYS A 76 -8.41 -8.57 16.22
CA CYS A 76 -7.28 -7.93 16.89
C CYS A 76 -7.14 -6.47 16.47
N VAL A 77 -6.35 -5.72 17.22
CA VAL A 77 -5.94 -4.36 16.91
C VAL A 77 -4.49 -4.15 17.34
N ILE A 78 -3.72 -3.36 16.59
CA ILE A 78 -2.46 -2.82 17.11
C ILE A 78 -2.83 -1.66 18.03
N SER A 79 -2.39 -1.72 19.29
CA SER A 79 -2.65 -0.67 20.27
C SER A 79 -1.80 0.57 19.93
N PRO A 80 -2.40 1.75 19.80
CA PRO A 80 -1.63 2.99 19.66
C PRO A 80 -1.02 3.45 21.00
N ASP A 81 -1.39 2.82 22.11
CA ASP A 81 -0.80 3.09 23.42
C ASP A 81 0.58 2.43 23.51
N ARG A 82 1.61 3.26 23.64
CA ARG A 82 3.01 2.80 23.75
C ARG A 82 3.27 1.89 24.93
N ALA A 83 2.45 1.97 25.99
CA ALA A 83 2.57 1.09 27.15
C ALA A 83 2.22 -0.37 26.83
N ASP A 84 1.39 -0.61 25.81
CA ASP A 84 1.05 -1.96 25.34
C ASP A 84 2.16 -2.56 24.48
N HIS A 85 2.81 -1.75 23.66
CA HIS A 85 3.88 -2.12 22.75
C HIS A 85 3.58 -3.44 22.01
N GLY A 86 2.40 -3.51 21.38
CA GLY A 86 1.94 -4.75 20.80
C GLY A 86 0.52 -4.71 20.24
N MET A 87 -0.05 -5.89 20.10
CA MET A 87 -1.43 -6.04 19.68
C MET A 87 -2.32 -6.59 20.79
N ILE A 88 -3.60 -6.30 20.67
CA ILE A 88 -4.67 -6.74 21.54
C ILE A 88 -5.53 -7.72 20.77
N LEU A 89 -5.70 -8.94 21.30
CA LEU A 89 -6.59 -9.97 20.78
C LEU A 89 -7.90 -9.98 21.58
N PHE A 90 -9.00 -10.17 20.88
CA PHE A 90 -10.33 -10.35 21.48
C PHE A 90 -10.72 -11.83 21.33
N THR A 91 -10.60 -12.57 22.43
CA THR A 91 -10.85 -14.01 22.43
C THR A 91 -12.33 -14.35 22.36
N PRO A 92 -12.73 -15.54 21.86
CA PRO A 92 -14.13 -15.93 21.73
C PRO A 92 -14.90 -16.02 23.08
N ASP A 93 -14.19 -16.23 24.19
CA ASP A 93 -14.78 -16.25 25.53
C ASP A 93 -14.89 -14.85 26.17
N GLY A 94 -14.63 -13.79 25.41
CA GLY A 94 -14.77 -12.39 25.84
C GLY A 94 -13.59 -11.85 26.63
N ARG A 95 -12.48 -12.57 26.73
CA ARG A 95 -11.25 -12.07 27.32
C ARG A 95 -10.47 -11.22 26.33
N VAL A 96 -9.57 -10.40 26.86
CA VAL A 96 -8.63 -9.59 26.11
C VAL A 96 -7.22 -10.06 26.43
N GLU A 97 -6.45 -10.40 25.42
CA GLU A 97 -5.06 -10.84 25.55
C GLU A 97 -4.14 -9.82 24.87
N LYS A 98 -3.02 -9.47 25.51
CA LYS A 98 -2.01 -8.58 24.96
C LYS A 98 -0.82 -9.40 24.50
N MET A 99 -0.38 -9.15 23.26
CA MET A 99 0.80 -9.78 22.67
C MET A 99 1.82 -8.70 22.34
N HIS A 100 3.01 -8.83 22.93
CA HIS A 100 4.14 -7.95 22.62
C HIS A 100 4.62 -8.14 21.19
N LEU A 101 4.99 -7.05 20.52
CA LEU A 101 5.56 -7.07 19.18
C LEU A 101 6.90 -6.31 19.17
N ASP A 102 7.98 -6.99 18.78
CA ASP A 102 9.28 -6.35 18.59
C ASP A 102 9.35 -5.60 17.26
N VAL A 103 8.75 -6.17 16.20
CA VAL A 103 8.74 -5.57 14.87
C VAL A 103 7.50 -5.99 14.07
N VAL A 104 7.04 -5.10 13.23
CA VAL A 104 5.97 -5.36 12.25
C VAL A 104 6.54 -5.34 10.83
N ILE A 105 6.15 -6.29 10.01
CA ILE A 105 6.44 -6.30 8.57
C ILE A 105 5.12 -6.13 7.83
N PRO A 106 4.83 -4.93 7.35
CA PRO A 106 3.68 -4.71 6.46
C PRO A 106 3.96 -5.37 5.11
N VAL A 107 3.29 -6.49 4.83
CA VAL A 107 3.30 -7.15 3.51
C VAL A 107 2.05 -6.70 2.75
N LEU A 108 1.72 -5.43 2.94
CA LEU A 108 0.57 -4.76 2.33
C LEU A 108 1.01 -4.06 1.05
N HIS A 109 0.11 -3.97 0.08
CA HIS A 109 0.35 -3.26 -1.17
C HIS A 109 -0.70 -2.16 -1.39
N GLY A 110 -0.28 -1.04 -1.99
CA GLY A 110 -1.14 0.08 -2.35
C GLY A 110 -1.63 0.89 -1.16
N LEU A 111 -2.86 1.42 -1.28
CA LEU A 111 -3.48 2.28 -0.28
C LEU A 111 -3.57 1.60 1.10
N TRP A 112 -3.42 2.42 2.14
CA TRP A 112 -3.37 2.07 3.57
C TRP A 112 -2.18 1.19 3.98
N GLY A 113 -1.46 0.58 3.02
CA GLY A 113 -0.26 -0.21 3.26
C GLY A 113 1.04 0.53 2.95
N GLU A 114 1.06 1.31 1.86
CA GLU A 114 2.26 1.98 1.35
C GLU A 114 2.16 3.52 1.35
N ASP A 115 1.07 4.09 1.84
CA ASP A 115 0.76 5.53 1.82
C ASP A 115 1.08 6.27 3.12
N GLY A 116 1.71 5.61 4.10
CA GLY A 116 2.02 6.17 5.40
C GLY A 116 0.96 5.93 6.48
N THR A 117 -0.21 5.36 6.13
CA THR A 117 -1.31 5.15 7.07
C THR A 117 -0.97 4.11 8.14
N VAL A 118 -0.58 2.90 7.72
CA VAL A 118 -0.16 1.85 8.66
C VAL A 118 1.14 2.22 9.37
N GLN A 119 2.05 2.89 8.70
CA GLN A 119 3.28 3.40 9.28
C GLN A 119 2.98 4.40 10.40
N GLY A 120 2.00 5.29 10.20
CA GLY A 120 1.55 6.23 11.23
C GLY A 120 0.99 5.56 12.47
N LEU A 121 0.23 4.47 12.31
CA LEU A 121 -0.24 3.65 13.43
C LEU A 121 0.93 3.05 14.21
N LEU A 122 1.93 2.50 13.52
CA LEU A 122 3.10 1.88 14.13
C LEU A 122 3.99 2.90 14.83
N GLU A 123 4.13 4.11 14.27
CA GLU A 123 4.82 5.24 14.94
C GLU A 123 4.11 5.65 16.25
N LEU A 124 2.78 5.74 16.25
CA LEU A 124 2.01 6.03 17.47
C LEU A 124 2.22 4.94 18.51
N ALA A 125 2.15 3.68 18.10
CA ALA A 125 2.37 2.51 18.95
C ALA A 125 3.81 2.40 19.49
N GLY A 126 4.77 3.07 18.83
CA GLY A 126 6.20 2.96 19.15
C GLY A 126 6.81 1.61 18.76
N ILE A 127 6.22 0.90 17.80
CA ILE A 127 6.67 -0.41 17.33
C ILE A 127 7.53 -0.22 16.09
N ALA A 128 8.70 -0.84 16.06
CA ALA A 128 9.57 -0.86 14.89
C ALA A 128 8.87 -1.58 13.71
N TYR A 129 9.13 -1.14 12.49
CA TYR A 129 8.57 -1.77 11.30
C TYR A 129 9.55 -1.78 10.12
N VAL A 130 9.34 -2.70 9.20
CA VAL A 130 10.12 -2.81 7.97
C VAL A 130 9.45 -1.98 6.88
N GLY A 131 10.24 -1.17 6.18
CA GLY A 131 9.79 -0.33 5.07
C GLY A 131 10.09 1.14 5.27
N CYS A 132 9.54 1.96 4.39
CA CYS A 132 9.71 3.42 4.42
C CYS A 132 8.91 4.03 5.58
N GLY A 133 9.42 5.14 6.15
CA GLY A 133 8.71 5.91 7.16
C GLY A 133 7.49 6.66 6.58
N VAL A 134 6.68 7.23 7.47
CA VAL A 134 5.40 7.91 7.13
C VAL A 134 5.54 8.90 5.99
N LEU A 135 6.49 9.83 6.09
CA LEU A 135 6.66 10.89 5.09
C LEU A 135 7.04 10.32 3.73
N ALA A 136 8.02 9.41 3.67
CA ALA A 136 8.48 8.83 2.42
C ALA A 136 7.36 8.01 1.76
N SER A 137 6.65 7.19 2.53
CA SER A 137 5.49 6.42 2.05
C SER A 137 4.41 7.33 1.45
N SER A 138 3.99 8.36 2.18
CA SER A 138 2.94 9.29 1.71
C SER A 138 3.35 10.06 0.45
N VAL A 139 4.59 10.52 0.40
CA VAL A 139 5.13 11.26 -0.76
C VAL A 139 5.25 10.36 -1.99
N CYS A 140 5.79 9.15 -1.83
CA CYS A 140 6.01 8.25 -2.96
C CYS A 140 4.71 7.63 -3.48
N MET A 141 3.68 7.50 -2.64
CA MET A 141 2.36 7.03 -3.09
C MET A 141 1.68 8.03 -4.02
N ASP A 142 1.72 9.32 -3.71
CA ASP A 142 1.09 10.36 -4.52
C ASP A 142 2.00 10.78 -5.69
N LYS A 143 1.71 10.27 -6.89
CA LYS A 143 2.50 10.51 -8.11
C LYS A 143 2.71 11.99 -8.44
N ALA A 144 1.72 12.84 -8.13
CA ALA A 144 1.86 14.27 -8.37
C ALA A 144 2.86 14.91 -7.39
N VAL A 145 2.83 14.51 -6.11
CA VAL A 145 3.78 14.98 -5.09
C VAL A 145 5.18 14.44 -5.38
N ALA A 146 5.30 13.15 -5.71
CA ALA A 146 6.58 12.54 -6.08
C ALA A 146 7.22 13.26 -7.28
N ASN A 147 6.46 13.49 -8.37
CA ASN A 147 6.94 14.20 -9.55
C ASN A 147 7.37 15.64 -9.22
N ALA A 148 6.61 16.37 -8.39
CA ALA A 148 6.97 17.71 -7.96
C ALA A 148 8.28 17.74 -7.16
N LEU A 149 8.54 16.72 -6.33
CA LEU A 149 9.82 16.60 -5.60
C LEU A 149 10.96 16.22 -6.52
N PHE A 150 10.76 15.35 -7.51
CA PHE A 150 11.77 15.05 -8.52
C PHE A 150 12.17 16.31 -9.29
N GLU A 151 11.18 17.12 -9.71
CA GLU A 151 11.41 18.38 -10.41
C GLU A 151 12.21 19.36 -9.51
N ALA A 152 11.76 19.56 -8.27
CA ALA A 152 12.42 20.46 -7.31
C ALA A 152 13.87 20.08 -6.98
N ASN A 153 14.21 18.79 -7.07
CA ASN A 153 15.55 18.28 -6.78
C ASN A 153 16.38 17.97 -8.04
N GLY A 154 15.89 18.32 -9.24
CA GLY A 154 16.60 18.09 -10.50
C GLY A 154 16.76 16.61 -10.86
N VAL A 155 15.91 15.73 -10.33
CA VAL A 155 15.89 14.31 -10.68
C VAL A 155 15.21 14.17 -12.04
N PRO A 156 15.84 13.53 -13.06
CA PRO A 156 15.22 13.31 -14.34
C PRO A 156 13.90 12.51 -14.20
N HIS A 157 12.84 13.04 -14.79
CA HIS A 157 11.52 12.42 -14.81
C HIS A 157 10.76 12.80 -16.08
N THR A 158 9.65 12.12 -16.38
CA THR A 158 8.83 12.45 -17.54
C THR A 158 8.10 13.78 -17.33
N LYS A 159 7.71 14.45 -18.43
CA LYS A 159 6.82 15.62 -18.34
C LYS A 159 5.47 15.19 -17.81
N TRP A 160 4.91 15.99 -16.93
CA TRP A 160 3.66 15.66 -16.26
C TRP A 160 2.81 16.90 -16.00
N VAL A 161 1.53 16.66 -15.75
CA VAL A 161 0.57 17.61 -15.16
C VAL A 161 -0.40 16.82 -14.29
N ALA A 162 -1.07 17.51 -13.39
CA ALA A 162 -2.12 16.90 -12.57
C ALA A 162 -3.35 17.81 -12.52
N ALA A 163 -4.51 17.21 -12.28
CA ALA A 163 -5.75 17.93 -12.03
C ALA A 163 -6.55 17.19 -10.94
N ASN A 164 -7.17 17.96 -10.03
CA ASN A 164 -8.08 17.42 -9.05
C ASN A 164 -9.49 17.25 -9.67
N ARG A 165 -10.30 16.39 -9.08
CA ARG A 165 -11.70 16.16 -9.49
C ARG A 165 -12.49 17.46 -9.68
N TRP A 166 -12.39 18.40 -8.74
CA TRP A 166 -13.12 19.66 -8.80
C TRP A 166 -12.70 20.57 -9.98
N GLU A 167 -11.42 20.53 -10.40
CA GLU A 167 -10.91 21.24 -11.57
C GLU A 167 -11.47 20.63 -12.85
N ILE A 168 -11.45 19.30 -12.93
CA ILE A 168 -11.96 18.52 -14.06
C ILE A 168 -13.48 18.73 -14.21
N GLU A 169 -14.23 18.64 -13.12
CA GLU A 169 -15.69 18.85 -13.12
C GLU A 169 -16.08 20.28 -13.50
N LYS A 170 -15.22 21.26 -13.16
CA LYS A 170 -15.43 22.66 -13.50
C LYS A 170 -15.18 22.96 -14.98
N ASP A 171 -14.10 22.39 -15.55
CA ASP A 171 -13.66 22.65 -16.94
C ASP A 171 -12.88 21.47 -17.53
N LEU A 172 -13.59 20.41 -17.87
CA LEU A 172 -12.99 19.23 -18.49
C LEU A 172 -12.30 19.55 -19.81
N GLU A 173 -12.90 20.40 -20.64
CA GLU A 173 -12.34 20.76 -21.96
C GLU A 173 -11.02 21.54 -21.81
N GLY A 174 -10.97 22.48 -20.88
CA GLY A 174 -9.75 23.23 -20.56
C GLY A 174 -8.65 22.33 -19.99
N VAL A 175 -8.99 21.36 -19.13
CA VAL A 175 -8.03 20.36 -18.65
C VAL A 175 -7.49 19.53 -19.80
N CYS A 176 -8.33 18.99 -20.68
CA CYS A 176 -7.90 18.19 -21.84
C CYS A 176 -7.00 19.00 -22.79
N ALA A 177 -7.37 20.23 -23.10
CA ALA A 177 -6.55 21.10 -23.96
C ALA A 177 -5.18 21.41 -23.32
N GLY A 178 -5.15 21.64 -22.00
CA GLY A 178 -3.93 21.86 -21.24
C GLY A 178 -3.00 20.66 -21.23
N VAL A 179 -3.54 19.45 -21.10
CA VAL A 179 -2.77 18.19 -21.17
C VAL A 179 -2.15 18.04 -22.55
N GLU A 180 -2.94 18.15 -23.62
CA GLU A 180 -2.44 18.07 -25.00
C GLU A 180 -1.34 19.09 -25.30
N GLN A 181 -1.57 20.36 -24.92
CA GLN A 181 -0.61 21.44 -25.16
C GLN A 181 0.73 21.21 -24.46
N LYS A 182 0.72 20.67 -23.22
CA LYS A 182 1.93 20.53 -22.40
C LYS A 182 2.69 19.23 -22.67
N LEU A 183 1.97 18.14 -22.94
CA LEU A 183 2.55 16.80 -23.01
C LEU A 183 2.61 16.25 -24.43
N GLY A 184 1.71 16.67 -25.32
CA GLY A 184 1.52 16.03 -26.63
C GLY A 184 0.91 14.64 -26.49
N TRP A 185 1.04 13.82 -27.54
CA TRP A 185 0.53 12.44 -27.58
C TRP A 185 1.67 11.44 -27.84
N PRO A 186 1.59 10.20 -27.33
CA PRO A 186 0.58 9.69 -26.40
C PRO A 186 0.84 10.11 -24.96
N VAL A 187 -0.21 10.00 -24.10
CA VAL A 187 -0.20 10.36 -22.68
C VAL A 187 -0.67 9.17 -21.84
N PHE A 188 -0.04 8.95 -20.70
CA PHE A 188 -0.58 8.09 -19.65
C PHE A 188 -1.46 8.91 -18.72
N VAL A 189 -2.65 8.38 -18.41
CA VAL A 189 -3.60 8.92 -17.45
C VAL A 189 -3.64 7.99 -16.26
N LYS A 190 -3.39 8.50 -15.06
CA LYS A 190 -3.20 7.69 -13.85
C LYS A 190 -3.94 8.30 -12.66
N PRO A 191 -4.57 7.51 -11.79
CA PRO A 191 -4.90 7.97 -10.44
C PRO A 191 -3.61 8.36 -9.69
N ALA A 192 -3.63 9.40 -8.88
CA ALA A 192 -2.43 9.82 -8.16
C ALA A 192 -1.97 8.79 -7.12
N ASN A 193 -2.92 8.18 -6.38
CA ASN A 193 -2.67 7.29 -5.25
C ASN A 193 -3.18 5.86 -5.51
N ALA A 194 -2.79 5.23 -6.61
CA ALA A 194 -3.10 3.82 -6.89
C ALA A 194 -1.84 3.07 -7.30
N GLY A 195 -1.80 1.79 -6.96
CA GLY A 195 -0.73 0.86 -7.35
C GLY A 195 -1.17 -0.10 -8.47
N SER A 196 -0.29 -1.03 -8.85
CA SER A 196 -0.53 -2.17 -9.77
C SER A 196 -1.30 -1.84 -11.05
N SER A 197 -1.05 -0.65 -11.61
CA SER A 197 -1.67 -0.16 -12.86
C SER A 197 -3.20 -0.03 -12.83
N VAL A 198 -3.85 -0.04 -11.66
CA VAL A 198 -5.29 0.13 -11.53
C VAL A 198 -5.69 1.54 -11.96
N GLY A 199 -6.67 1.63 -12.86
CA GLY A 199 -7.17 2.92 -13.39
C GLY A 199 -6.20 3.65 -14.31
N ILE A 200 -5.12 3.01 -14.79
CA ILE A 200 -4.15 3.58 -15.72
C ILE A 200 -4.57 3.32 -17.16
N SER A 201 -4.47 4.35 -18.00
CA SER A 201 -4.73 4.26 -19.44
C SER A 201 -3.65 4.99 -20.22
N LYS A 202 -3.25 4.43 -21.39
CA LYS A 202 -2.46 5.13 -22.41
C LYS A 202 -3.42 5.62 -23.51
N VAL A 203 -3.37 6.90 -23.82
CA VAL A 203 -4.31 7.55 -24.73
C VAL A 203 -3.57 8.35 -25.79
N SER A 204 -4.18 8.48 -26.96
CA SER A 204 -3.59 9.13 -28.14
C SER A 204 -4.50 10.20 -28.75
N SER A 205 -5.65 10.49 -28.13
CA SER A 205 -6.60 11.51 -28.60
C SER A 205 -7.34 12.14 -27.42
N GLN A 206 -7.97 13.30 -27.67
CA GLN A 206 -8.80 13.95 -26.66
C GLN A 206 -10.05 13.13 -26.28
N GLU A 207 -10.62 12.37 -27.20
CA GLU A 207 -11.78 11.53 -26.93
C GLU A 207 -11.41 10.40 -25.94
N GLU A 208 -10.31 9.70 -26.21
CA GLU A 208 -9.75 8.67 -25.32
C GLU A 208 -9.37 9.27 -23.95
N LEU A 209 -8.83 10.51 -23.94
CA LEU A 209 -8.43 11.19 -22.71
C LEU A 209 -9.60 11.39 -21.76
N LYS A 210 -10.77 11.80 -22.25
CA LYS A 210 -11.97 11.98 -21.42
C LYS A 210 -12.44 10.68 -20.75
N ALA A 211 -12.42 9.59 -21.52
CA ALA A 211 -12.78 8.27 -20.97
C ALA A 211 -11.76 7.79 -19.92
N ALA A 212 -10.47 8.01 -20.17
CA ALA A 212 -9.40 7.67 -19.25
C ALA A 212 -9.45 8.50 -17.95
N ILE A 213 -9.79 9.79 -18.04
CA ILE A 213 -10.01 10.64 -16.86
C ILE A 213 -11.14 10.09 -16.01
N ALA A 214 -12.28 9.72 -16.63
CA ALA A 214 -13.41 9.15 -15.90
C ALA A 214 -13.00 7.88 -15.14
N LEU A 215 -12.28 6.96 -15.81
CA LEU A 215 -11.77 5.73 -15.19
C LEU A 215 -10.78 6.02 -14.03
N ALA A 216 -9.86 6.96 -14.20
CA ALA A 216 -8.92 7.34 -13.15
C ALA A 216 -9.63 7.93 -11.93
N LEU A 217 -10.68 8.74 -12.15
CA LEU A 217 -11.49 9.34 -11.11
C LEU A 217 -12.36 8.33 -10.32
N GLU A 218 -12.57 7.12 -10.81
CA GLU A 218 -13.18 6.05 -10.02
C GLU A 218 -12.27 5.59 -8.87
N ASN A 219 -10.95 5.76 -9.04
CA ASN A 219 -9.93 5.26 -8.10
C ASN A 219 -9.29 6.36 -7.23
N ASP A 220 -9.34 7.62 -7.66
CA ASP A 220 -8.78 8.74 -6.89
C ASP A 220 -9.53 10.05 -7.23
N ARG A 221 -9.44 11.02 -6.35
CA ARG A 221 -9.89 12.40 -6.57
C ARG A 221 -8.88 13.26 -7.36
N LYS A 222 -7.68 12.76 -7.61
CA LYS A 222 -6.59 13.44 -8.33
C LYS A 222 -6.09 12.55 -9.47
N VAL A 223 -5.98 13.14 -10.64
CA VAL A 223 -5.48 12.48 -11.85
C VAL A 223 -4.14 13.07 -12.23
N VAL A 224 -3.19 12.23 -12.55
CA VAL A 224 -1.86 12.59 -13.07
C VAL A 224 -1.79 12.18 -14.54
N PHE A 225 -1.29 13.08 -15.36
CA PHE A 225 -1.04 12.88 -16.79
C PHE A 225 0.47 12.90 -16.99
N GLU A 226 1.02 11.91 -17.67
CA GLU A 226 2.44 11.80 -17.94
C GLU A 226 2.68 11.57 -19.43
N ALA A 227 3.66 12.26 -19.98
CA ALA A 227 4.07 12.02 -21.36
C ALA A 227 4.61 10.59 -21.50
N PHE A 228 4.28 9.93 -22.61
CA PHE A 228 4.84 8.61 -22.91
C PHE A 228 6.35 8.70 -23.14
N VAL A 229 7.06 7.76 -22.55
CA VAL A 229 8.49 7.54 -22.79
C VAL A 229 8.64 6.19 -23.49
N ASP A 230 9.27 6.21 -24.67
CA ASP A 230 9.64 4.98 -25.38
C ASP A 230 10.96 4.46 -24.80
N GLY A 231 10.89 3.37 -24.03
CA GLY A 231 12.03 2.83 -23.31
C GLY A 231 11.76 1.47 -22.69
N GLN A 232 12.81 0.88 -22.13
CA GLN A 232 12.70 -0.36 -21.37
C GLN A 232 12.29 -0.05 -19.93
N GLU A 233 11.28 -0.72 -19.44
CA GLU A 233 10.95 -0.71 -18.01
C GLU A 233 11.98 -1.52 -17.22
N VAL A 234 12.46 -0.94 -16.13
CA VAL A 234 13.37 -1.59 -15.19
C VAL A 234 12.95 -1.29 -13.77
N GLU A 235 13.17 -2.26 -12.86
CA GLU A 235 12.97 -2.10 -11.45
C GLU A 235 14.30 -2.14 -10.71
N CYS A 236 14.43 -1.35 -9.66
CA CYS A 236 15.61 -1.33 -8.80
C CYS A 236 15.16 -1.41 -7.35
N ALA A 237 15.46 -2.54 -6.70
CA ALA A 237 15.23 -2.70 -5.26
C ALA A 237 16.34 -1.99 -4.48
N VAL A 238 15.95 -1.23 -3.45
CA VAL A 238 16.87 -0.53 -2.56
C VAL A 238 16.69 -1.06 -1.14
N ILE A 239 17.79 -1.47 -0.51
CA ILE A 239 17.84 -1.91 0.88
C ILE A 239 18.82 -1.02 1.61
N GLY A 240 18.42 -0.50 2.76
CA GLY A 240 19.25 0.34 3.61
C GLY A 240 18.45 1.46 4.26
N SER A 241 19.14 2.27 5.04
CA SER A 241 18.59 3.46 5.72
C SER A 241 19.39 4.71 5.34
#